data_daf904da5c485f8de8803cabff8eba8c
#
_entry.id   daf904da5c485f8de8803cabff8eba8c
#
_cell.length_a   1.000
_cell.length_b   1.000
_cell.length_c   1.000
_cell.angle_alpha   90.00
_cell.angle_beta   90.00
_cell.angle_gamma   90.00
#
_symmetry.space_group_name_H-M   'P 1'
#
loop_
_entity.id
_entity.type
_entity.pdbx_description
1 polymer ?
#
loop_
_entity_poly.entity_id
_entity_poly.type
_entity_poly.pdbx_seq_one_letter_code
_entity_poly.pdbx_strand_id
1 'polypeptide(L)'
;MAFYDSFDVAVCGGGHAGIEASLACARMGLKTILITQSIDSIGRMSCNPSIGGIAKGNIVREIDALGGEMGRLIDRSMIQFRMLNKSRGPAVQAPRSQADKIVYSSLARHVVETTENLSTLMDTVVDVLTVASDVPLPKDSSGSLESGSIPGEKRSGSSYAFATQACRSGMRQKIIGVVTERGRIIPCRAAVLTTGTFLGGRIFIGEYDAPCGRLGESGVFGLTESLSRLGFTTGRLKTGTPPRILKHTVDFSRFELQEGDKKILPFSFDDEKIERPM
;
A
#
# COMPACT_ATOMS: atom_id res chain seq x y z
N MET A 1 -4.82 9.10 -26.59
CA MET A 1 -4.40 9.01 -25.17
C MET A 1 -5.58 9.43 -24.33
N ALA A 2 -6.06 8.60 -23.42
CA ALA A 2 -7.09 9.04 -22.48
C ALA A 2 -6.40 9.93 -21.45
N PHE A 3 -6.77 11.19 -21.40
CA PHE A 3 -6.35 12.11 -20.35
C PHE A 3 -7.16 11.78 -19.09
N TYR A 4 -6.49 11.45 -18.01
CA TYR A 4 -7.13 11.40 -16.71
C TYR A 4 -7.29 12.83 -16.20
N ASP A 5 -8.41 13.08 -15.52
CA ASP A 5 -8.54 14.30 -14.71
C ASP A 5 -7.37 14.39 -13.72
N SER A 6 -7.00 15.61 -13.33
CA SER A 6 -5.99 15.78 -12.29
C SER A 6 -6.51 15.32 -10.93
N PHE A 7 -5.62 14.74 -10.12
CA PHE A 7 -5.88 14.33 -8.77
C PHE A 7 -5.10 15.20 -7.78
N ASP A 8 -5.63 15.35 -6.57
CA ASP A 8 -4.84 15.96 -5.51
C ASP A 8 -3.74 15.01 -5.05
N VAL A 9 -4.08 13.73 -4.88
CA VAL A 9 -3.16 12.72 -4.38
C VAL A 9 -3.22 11.45 -5.22
N ALA A 10 -2.04 10.94 -5.61
CA ALA A 10 -1.87 9.59 -6.15
C ALA A 10 -1.25 8.69 -5.09
N VAL A 11 -1.92 7.60 -4.74
CA VAL A 11 -1.40 6.57 -3.81
C VAL A 11 -0.97 5.35 -4.60
N CYS A 12 0.30 4.95 -4.47
CA CYS A 12 0.92 3.90 -5.26
C CYS A 12 1.09 2.63 -4.45
N GLY A 13 0.19 1.66 -4.63
CA GLY A 13 0.17 0.36 -3.97
C GLY A 13 -1.08 0.11 -3.12
N GLY A 14 -1.81 -0.97 -3.40
CA GLY A 14 -3.07 -1.37 -2.73
C GLY A 14 -2.89 -2.24 -1.48
N GLY A 15 -1.72 -2.19 -0.83
CA GLY A 15 -1.49 -2.83 0.47
C GLY A 15 -2.12 -2.05 1.63
N HIS A 16 -1.92 -2.53 2.87
CA HIS A 16 -2.52 -1.91 4.06
C HIS A 16 -2.20 -0.42 4.18
N ALA A 17 -0.95 -0.02 3.97
CA ALA A 17 -0.54 1.38 4.03
C ALA A 17 -1.20 2.24 2.95
N GLY A 18 -1.38 1.68 1.73
CA GLY A 18 -2.06 2.38 0.65
C GLY A 18 -3.55 2.54 0.88
N ILE A 19 -4.20 1.54 1.46
CA ILE A 19 -5.61 1.62 1.87
C ILE A 19 -5.77 2.77 2.87
N GLU A 20 -4.99 2.78 3.95
CA GLU A 20 -5.08 3.83 4.98
C GLU A 20 -4.81 5.21 4.37
N ALA A 21 -3.76 5.37 3.57
CA ALA A 21 -3.41 6.64 2.96
C ALA A 21 -4.50 7.13 1.99
N SER A 22 -5.03 6.25 1.14
CA SER A 22 -6.04 6.63 0.16
C SER A 22 -7.38 7.00 0.80
N LEU A 23 -7.81 6.23 1.81
CA LEU A 23 -9.03 6.52 2.56
C LEU A 23 -8.90 7.81 3.37
N ALA A 24 -7.77 8.04 4.03
CA ALA A 24 -7.52 9.27 4.75
C ALA A 24 -7.61 10.49 3.84
N CYS A 25 -6.92 10.48 2.69
CA CYS A 25 -6.96 11.56 1.71
C CYS A 25 -8.38 11.80 1.18
N ALA A 26 -9.09 10.74 0.79
CA ALA A 26 -10.44 10.84 0.25
C ALA A 26 -11.45 11.36 1.28
N ARG A 27 -11.37 10.91 2.54
CA ARG A 27 -12.21 11.38 3.66
C ARG A 27 -11.94 12.84 4.03
N MET A 28 -10.75 13.34 3.74
CA MET A 28 -10.41 14.77 3.84
C MET A 28 -10.96 15.60 2.67
N GLY A 29 -11.68 15.00 1.74
CA GLY A 29 -12.26 15.67 0.56
C GLY A 29 -11.29 15.85 -0.60
N LEU A 30 -10.12 15.20 -0.58
CA LEU A 30 -9.15 15.28 -1.66
C LEU A 30 -9.50 14.28 -2.77
N LYS A 31 -9.46 14.73 -4.02
CA LYS A 31 -9.61 13.86 -5.19
C LYS A 31 -8.42 12.93 -5.29
N THR A 32 -8.61 11.69 -4.89
CA THR A 32 -7.55 10.70 -4.68
C THR A 32 -7.65 9.56 -5.68
N ILE A 33 -6.50 9.07 -6.17
CA ILE A 33 -6.42 7.85 -6.97
C ILE A 33 -5.51 6.82 -6.29
N LEU A 34 -6.02 5.61 -6.10
CA LEU A 34 -5.24 4.45 -5.69
C LEU A 34 -4.81 3.66 -6.93
N ILE A 35 -3.51 3.53 -7.15
CA ILE A 35 -2.94 2.80 -8.29
C ILE A 35 -2.34 1.51 -7.76
N THR A 36 -2.82 0.37 -8.24
CA THR A 36 -2.39 -0.96 -7.80
C THR A 36 -2.29 -1.92 -8.98
N GLN A 37 -1.35 -2.86 -8.94
CA GLN A 37 -1.16 -3.86 -10.00
C GLN A 37 -2.39 -4.76 -10.20
N SER A 38 -3.12 -5.04 -9.14
CA SER A 38 -4.33 -5.85 -9.18
C SER A 38 -5.32 -5.35 -8.13
N ILE A 39 -6.54 -5.08 -8.57
CA ILE A 39 -7.64 -4.69 -7.69
C ILE A 39 -8.01 -5.84 -6.73
N ASP A 40 -7.92 -7.09 -7.21
CA ASP A 40 -8.19 -8.28 -6.41
C ASP A 40 -7.14 -8.54 -5.31
N SER A 41 -6.03 -7.82 -5.34
CA SER A 41 -4.99 -7.92 -4.32
C SER A 41 -5.03 -6.81 -3.27
N ILE A 42 -6.03 -5.91 -3.32
CA ILE A 42 -6.22 -4.87 -2.30
C ILE A 42 -6.40 -5.53 -0.93
N GLY A 43 -5.62 -5.09 0.05
CA GLY A 43 -5.67 -5.61 1.41
C GLY A 43 -5.21 -7.06 1.59
N ARG A 44 -4.55 -7.65 0.59
CA ARG A 44 -4.13 -9.05 0.62
C ARG A 44 -3.11 -9.33 1.73
N MET A 45 -3.44 -10.27 2.60
CA MET A 45 -2.56 -10.76 3.65
C MET A 45 -1.65 -11.87 3.12
N SER A 46 -0.41 -11.54 2.80
CA SER A 46 0.52 -12.44 2.08
C SER A 46 1.24 -13.42 3.00
N CYS A 47 1.51 -13.04 4.24
CA CYS A 47 2.28 -13.83 5.19
C CYS A 47 1.34 -14.49 6.23
N ASN A 48 1.35 -14.02 7.46
CA ASN A 48 0.40 -14.45 8.47
C ASN A 48 -0.88 -13.64 8.34
N PRO A 49 -2.06 -14.27 8.24
CA PRO A 49 -3.33 -13.55 8.18
C PRO A 49 -3.70 -13.04 9.59
N SER A 50 -2.90 -12.13 10.12
CA SER A 50 -3.12 -11.56 11.44
C SER A 50 -2.80 -10.06 11.48
N ILE A 51 -3.59 -9.33 12.26
CA ILE A 51 -3.40 -7.93 12.57
C ILE A 51 -3.02 -7.78 14.04
N GLY A 52 -2.18 -6.80 14.35
CA GLY A 52 -1.75 -6.54 15.71
C GLY A 52 -0.53 -7.38 16.14
N GLY A 53 -0.44 -7.64 17.43
CA GLY A 53 0.74 -8.21 18.07
C GLY A 53 1.52 -7.18 18.86
N ILE A 54 2.65 -7.58 19.47
CA ILE A 54 3.48 -6.70 20.30
C ILE A 54 3.87 -5.45 19.52
N ALA A 55 3.67 -4.29 20.09
CA ALA A 55 3.78 -2.95 19.52
C ALA A 55 2.80 -2.66 18.36
N LYS A 56 2.55 -3.61 17.48
CA LYS A 56 1.70 -3.43 16.29
C LYS A 56 0.23 -3.24 16.63
N GLY A 57 -0.28 -3.96 17.64
CA GLY A 57 -1.68 -3.84 18.08
C GLY A 57 -2.00 -2.44 18.60
N ASN A 58 -1.06 -1.81 19.28
CA ASN A 58 -1.20 -0.44 19.78
C ASN A 58 -1.23 0.55 18.61
N ILE A 59 -0.35 0.38 17.62
CA ILE A 59 -0.33 1.21 16.40
C ILE A 59 -1.65 1.11 15.63
N VAL A 60 -2.24 -0.10 15.50
CA VAL A 60 -3.55 -0.26 14.85
C VAL A 60 -4.63 0.54 15.56
N ARG A 61 -4.63 0.55 16.90
CA ARG A 61 -5.58 1.35 17.69
C ARG A 61 -5.33 2.85 17.57
N GLU A 62 -4.08 3.28 17.47
CA GLU A 62 -3.74 4.68 17.20
C GLU A 62 -4.22 5.11 15.82
N ILE A 63 -4.05 4.28 14.80
CA ILE A 63 -4.57 4.51 13.44
C ILE A 63 -6.10 4.61 13.47
N ASP A 64 -6.78 3.70 14.18
CA ASP A 64 -8.23 3.71 14.33
C ASP A 64 -8.73 5.01 15.00
N ALA A 65 -8.06 5.44 16.08
CA ALA A 65 -8.38 6.69 16.77
C ALA A 65 -8.26 7.94 15.86
N LEU A 66 -7.47 7.85 14.80
CA LEU A 66 -7.34 8.88 13.76
C LEU A 66 -8.33 8.68 12.60
N GLY A 67 -9.27 7.75 12.71
CA GLY A 67 -10.27 7.46 11.68
C GLY A 67 -9.80 6.47 10.61
N GLY A 68 -8.77 5.65 10.91
CA GLY A 68 -8.29 4.60 10.02
C GLY A 68 -9.26 3.42 9.88
N GLU A 69 -8.95 2.51 8.97
CA GLU A 69 -9.87 1.43 8.58
C GLU A 69 -9.41 0.06 9.07
N MET A 70 -8.13 -0.14 9.34
CA MET A 70 -7.57 -1.46 9.68
C MET A 70 -8.23 -2.07 10.91
N GLY A 71 -8.55 -1.27 11.92
CA GLY A 71 -9.26 -1.69 13.13
C GLY A 71 -10.64 -2.27 12.81
N ARG A 72 -11.42 -1.54 12.01
CA ARG A 72 -12.77 -1.94 11.58
C ARG A 72 -12.75 -3.19 10.68
N LEU A 73 -11.78 -3.27 9.77
CA LEU A 73 -11.65 -4.42 8.88
C LEU A 73 -11.31 -5.71 9.64
N ILE A 74 -10.37 -5.64 10.61
CA ILE A 74 -10.03 -6.83 11.39
C ILE A 74 -11.16 -7.25 12.31
N ASP A 75 -11.89 -6.31 12.90
CA ASP A 75 -13.00 -6.62 13.79
C ASP A 75 -14.13 -7.40 13.07
N ARG A 76 -14.33 -7.12 11.78
CA ARG A 76 -15.33 -7.82 10.95
C ARG A 76 -14.84 -9.12 10.31
N SER A 77 -13.51 -9.35 10.28
CA SER A 77 -12.92 -10.52 9.62
C SER A 77 -12.14 -11.44 10.54
N MET A 78 -12.11 -11.16 11.85
CA MET A 78 -11.34 -11.96 12.79
C MET A 78 -11.97 -13.35 13.04
N ILE A 79 -11.09 -14.36 13.09
CA ILE A 79 -11.43 -15.74 13.47
C ILE A 79 -10.89 -16.13 14.84
N GLN A 80 -9.91 -15.40 15.35
CA GLN A 80 -9.35 -15.60 16.69
C GLN A 80 -8.79 -14.28 17.23
N PHE A 81 -9.04 -14.01 18.51
CA PHE A 81 -8.49 -12.85 19.22
C PHE A 81 -7.67 -13.30 20.43
N ARG A 82 -6.55 -12.63 20.67
CA ARG A 82 -5.74 -12.76 21.89
C ARG A 82 -5.16 -11.42 22.32
N MET A 83 -5.26 -11.14 23.61
CA MET A 83 -4.43 -10.09 24.22
C MET A 83 -3.08 -10.70 24.62
N LEU A 84 -2.00 -10.20 24.03
CA LEU A 84 -0.64 -10.63 24.34
C LEU A 84 -0.12 -9.94 25.59
N ASN A 85 0.81 -10.58 26.27
CA ASN A 85 1.49 -10.06 27.47
C ASN A 85 0.54 -9.69 28.63
N LYS A 86 -0.54 -10.42 28.83
CA LYS A 86 -1.52 -10.18 29.91
C LYS A 86 -0.92 -10.17 31.32
N SER A 87 0.14 -10.93 31.54
CA SER A 87 0.87 -10.98 32.82
C SER A 87 1.77 -9.77 33.06
N ARG A 88 1.89 -8.85 32.10
CA ARG A 88 2.74 -7.67 32.17
C ARG A 88 1.90 -6.40 32.29
N GLY A 89 2.57 -5.26 32.55
CA GLY A 89 1.89 -3.98 32.65
C GLY A 89 1.18 -3.54 31.36
N PRO A 90 0.17 -2.67 31.45
CA PRO A 90 -0.68 -2.29 30.30
C PRO A 90 0.10 -1.74 29.09
N ALA A 91 1.22 -1.09 29.30
CA ALA A 91 2.03 -0.50 28.23
C ALA A 91 2.57 -1.52 27.21
N VAL A 92 2.71 -2.79 27.61
CA VAL A 92 3.20 -3.87 26.73
C VAL A 92 2.12 -4.87 26.35
N GLN A 93 0.91 -4.71 26.85
CA GLN A 93 -0.24 -5.49 26.43
C GLN A 93 -0.64 -5.04 25.03
N ALA A 94 -0.83 -6.00 24.13
CA ALA A 94 -1.15 -5.68 22.74
C ALA A 94 -2.18 -6.69 22.18
N PRO A 95 -3.25 -6.18 21.55
CA PRO A 95 -4.21 -7.05 20.88
C PRO A 95 -3.61 -7.67 19.63
N ARG A 96 -3.98 -8.91 19.36
CA ARG A 96 -3.67 -9.63 18.13
C ARG A 96 -4.86 -10.45 17.68
N SER A 97 -5.24 -10.33 16.43
CA SER A 97 -6.28 -11.14 15.82
C SER A 97 -5.78 -11.89 14.59
N GLN A 98 -6.21 -13.12 14.46
CA GLN A 98 -6.15 -13.88 13.22
C GLN A 98 -7.33 -13.49 12.35
N ALA A 99 -7.12 -13.28 11.08
CA ALA A 99 -8.15 -12.90 10.13
C ALA A 99 -8.51 -14.05 9.19
N ASP A 100 -9.77 -14.13 8.79
CA ASP A 100 -10.09 -14.70 7.49
C ASP A 100 -9.54 -13.74 6.41
N LYS A 101 -8.47 -14.17 5.75
CA LYS A 101 -7.75 -13.33 4.80
C LYS A 101 -8.57 -12.97 3.55
N ILE A 102 -9.55 -13.82 3.18
CA ILE A 102 -10.43 -13.59 2.03
C ILE A 102 -11.46 -12.54 2.39
N VAL A 103 -12.11 -12.71 3.53
CA VAL A 103 -13.09 -11.74 4.05
C VAL A 103 -12.44 -10.38 4.27
N TYR A 104 -11.25 -10.33 4.91
CA TYR A 104 -10.52 -9.08 5.12
C TYR A 104 -10.23 -8.34 3.81
N SER A 105 -9.69 -9.04 2.81
CA SER A 105 -9.36 -8.44 1.51
C SER A 105 -10.62 -7.98 0.76
N SER A 106 -11.70 -8.76 0.82
CA SER A 106 -12.98 -8.39 0.22
C SER A 106 -13.59 -7.14 0.85
N LEU A 107 -13.58 -7.05 2.18
CA LEU A 107 -14.04 -5.86 2.90
C LEU A 107 -13.17 -4.63 2.59
N ALA A 108 -11.85 -4.80 2.59
CA ALA A 108 -10.92 -3.72 2.27
C ALA A 108 -11.14 -3.17 0.85
N ARG A 109 -11.32 -4.07 -0.12
CA ARG A 109 -11.65 -3.69 -1.49
C ARG A 109 -12.98 -2.95 -1.56
N HIS A 110 -14.02 -3.47 -0.91
CA HIS A 110 -15.34 -2.85 -0.89
C HIS A 110 -15.29 -1.41 -0.35
N VAL A 111 -14.60 -1.19 0.77
CA VAL A 111 -14.47 0.15 1.35
C VAL A 111 -13.73 1.09 0.40
N VAL A 112 -12.65 0.64 -0.24
CA VAL A 112 -11.90 1.45 -1.21
C VAL A 112 -12.76 1.81 -2.43
N GLU A 113 -13.52 0.85 -2.96
CA GLU A 113 -14.34 1.05 -4.18
C GLU A 113 -15.59 1.91 -3.92
N THR A 114 -16.08 1.98 -2.67
CA THR A 114 -17.30 2.71 -2.31
C THR A 114 -17.04 4.06 -1.63
N THR A 115 -15.78 4.40 -1.36
CA THR A 115 -15.45 5.68 -0.72
C THR A 115 -15.51 6.82 -1.74
N GLU A 116 -16.25 7.87 -1.40
CA GLU A 116 -16.31 9.09 -2.20
C GLU A 116 -14.92 9.73 -2.36
N ASN A 117 -14.70 10.44 -3.46
CA ASN A 117 -13.43 11.08 -3.83
C ASN A 117 -12.24 10.11 -4.05
N LEU A 118 -12.47 8.80 -4.02
CA LEU A 118 -11.46 7.78 -4.25
C LEU A 118 -11.73 7.02 -5.56
N SER A 119 -10.78 7.09 -6.48
CA SER A 119 -10.77 6.29 -7.70
C SER A 119 -9.71 5.19 -7.60
N THR A 120 -9.96 4.05 -8.25
CA THR A 120 -8.97 2.97 -8.35
C THR A 120 -8.51 2.79 -9.80
N LEU A 121 -7.22 2.56 -9.99
CA LEU A 121 -6.62 2.24 -11.28
C LEU A 121 -5.77 0.99 -11.18
N MET A 122 -6.06 -0.01 -12.02
CA MET A 122 -5.23 -1.19 -12.14
C MET A 122 -4.06 -0.91 -13.09
N ASP A 123 -2.92 -0.51 -12.52
CA ASP A 123 -1.66 -0.25 -13.23
C ASP A 123 -0.47 -0.27 -12.24
N THR A 124 0.75 -0.10 -12.74
CA THR A 124 1.98 -0.05 -11.93
C THR A 124 2.64 1.31 -12.10
N VAL A 125 2.90 2.02 -11.00
CA VAL A 125 3.67 3.28 -11.07
C VAL A 125 5.16 2.96 -11.21
N VAL A 126 5.79 3.51 -12.23
CA VAL A 126 7.21 3.29 -12.56
C VAL A 126 8.06 4.55 -12.49
N ASP A 127 7.43 5.72 -12.48
CA ASP A 127 8.15 7.00 -12.41
C ASP A 127 7.34 8.08 -11.70
N VAL A 128 8.05 9.09 -11.16
CA VAL A 128 7.48 10.29 -10.53
C VAL A 128 7.95 11.51 -11.32
N LEU A 129 7.00 12.29 -11.79
CA LEU A 129 7.28 13.51 -12.54
C LEU A 129 7.37 14.72 -11.61
N THR A 130 8.44 15.49 -11.76
CA THR A 130 8.66 16.70 -10.98
C THR A 130 9.08 17.86 -11.88
N VAL A 131 8.84 19.08 -11.40
CA VAL A 131 9.36 20.32 -11.98
C VAL A 131 10.09 21.12 -10.91
N ALA A 132 10.98 22.03 -11.31
CA ALA A 132 11.58 22.99 -10.39
C ALA A 132 10.48 23.81 -9.71
N SER A 133 10.63 24.12 -8.42
CA SER A 133 9.57 24.77 -7.63
C SER A 133 9.19 26.17 -8.15
N ASP A 134 10.05 26.81 -8.91
CA ASP A 134 9.85 28.15 -9.46
C ASP A 134 8.99 28.15 -10.74
N VAL A 135 8.70 26.97 -11.30
CA VAL A 135 7.81 26.83 -12.45
C VAL A 135 6.38 26.76 -11.94
N PRO A 136 5.50 27.69 -12.33
CA PRO A 136 4.08 27.62 -11.99
C PRO A 136 3.50 26.29 -12.48
N LEU A 137 2.72 25.60 -11.62
CA LEU A 137 1.90 24.50 -12.14
C LEU A 137 0.99 25.03 -13.24
N PRO A 138 0.71 24.23 -14.28
CA PRO A 138 -0.37 24.55 -15.19
C PRO A 138 -1.59 24.84 -14.34
N LYS A 139 -2.12 26.06 -14.42
CA LYS A 139 -3.38 26.40 -13.75
C LYS A 139 -4.42 25.44 -14.29
N ASP A 140 -5.31 24.96 -13.42
CA ASP A 140 -6.50 24.21 -13.77
C ASP A 140 -7.31 25.05 -14.78
N SER A 141 -6.84 25.07 -15.98
CA SER A 141 -7.68 25.37 -17.11
C SER A 141 -8.22 24.00 -17.55
N SER A 142 -9.49 23.91 -17.79
CA SER A 142 -10.14 22.91 -18.63
C SER A 142 -9.50 22.83 -20.03
N GLY A 143 -8.25 23.18 -20.14
CA GLY A 143 -7.33 23.10 -21.24
C GLY A 143 -6.36 21.99 -20.96
N SER A 144 -6.44 20.93 -21.75
CA SER A 144 -5.37 20.01 -22.05
C SER A 144 -4.02 20.59 -21.62
N LEU A 145 -3.24 19.86 -20.80
CA LEU A 145 -1.79 19.97 -20.93
C LEU A 145 -1.55 19.91 -22.44
N GLU A 146 -1.25 21.07 -23.03
CA GLU A 146 -0.79 21.04 -24.41
C GLU A 146 0.27 19.96 -24.41
N SER A 147 -0.01 18.93 -25.15
CA SER A 147 0.94 17.94 -25.50
C SER A 147 2.06 18.71 -26.17
N GLY A 148 3.00 19.19 -25.35
CA GLY A 148 4.32 19.46 -25.89
C GLY A 148 4.62 18.18 -26.63
N SER A 149 4.44 18.20 -27.93
CA SER A 149 4.61 17.09 -28.82
C SER A 149 5.84 16.35 -28.36
N ILE A 150 5.62 15.20 -27.74
CA ILE A 150 6.68 14.19 -27.68
C ILE A 150 6.81 13.83 -29.15
N PRO A 151 7.86 14.28 -29.83
CA PRO A 151 8.07 13.86 -31.21
C PRO A 151 8.08 12.36 -31.19
N GLY A 152 7.30 11.73 -32.06
CA GLY A 152 7.24 10.29 -32.22
C GLY A 152 8.63 9.76 -32.54
N GLU A 153 9.44 9.47 -31.55
CA GLU A 153 10.75 8.86 -31.67
C GLU A 153 10.89 7.70 -30.73
N LYS A 154 11.13 6.58 -31.39
CA LYS A 154 11.80 5.35 -30.94
C LYS A 154 12.14 5.29 -29.45
N ARG A 155 11.57 4.32 -28.78
CA ARG A 155 11.87 3.84 -27.41
C ARG A 155 13.38 3.68 -27.18
N SER A 156 14.08 4.77 -27.01
CA SER A 156 15.45 4.82 -26.51
C SER A 156 15.67 6.13 -25.76
N GLY A 157 15.62 6.04 -24.44
CA GLY A 157 16.47 6.83 -23.54
C GLY A 157 16.25 8.33 -23.35
N SER A 158 15.32 9.02 -24.01
CA SER A 158 15.39 10.48 -24.11
C SER A 158 14.31 11.31 -23.39
N SER A 159 13.19 10.75 -23.02
CA SER A 159 12.11 11.52 -22.34
C SER A 159 12.36 11.81 -20.85
N TYR A 160 13.41 11.26 -20.28
CA TYR A 160 13.75 11.45 -18.85
C TYR A 160 14.77 12.58 -18.61
N ALA A 161 15.24 13.26 -19.64
CA ALA A 161 16.30 14.27 -19.53
C ALA A 161 15.85 15.53 -18.76
N PHE A 162 14.57 15.87 -18.75
CA PHE A 162 14.07 17.08 -18.08
C PHE A 162 14.10 16.97 -16.54
N ALA A 163 13.84 15.81 -15.98
CA ALA A 163 13.85 15.62 -14.51
C ALA A 163 15.29 15.56 -13.94
N THR A 164 16.26 15.13 -14.74
CA THR A 164 17.64 14.95 -14.29
C THR A 164 18.42 16.25 -14.09
N GLN A 165 18.03 17.32 -14.74
CA GLN A 165 18.75 18.60 -14.66
C GLN A 165 18.42 19.40 -13.39
N ALA A 166 17.17 19.29 -12.90
CA ALA A 166 16.74 19.99 -11.69
C ALA A 166 17.28 19.35 -10.39
N CYS A 167 17.50 18.03 -10.36
CA CYS A 167 18.06 17.33 -9.19
C CYS A 167 19.52 17.73 -8.90
N ARG A 168 20.29 18.11 -9.93
CA ARG A 168 21.70 18.50 -9.78
C ARG A 168 21.89 19.93 -9.29
N SER A 169 20.85 20.75 -9.31
CA SER A 169 20.94 22.19 -8.99
C SER A 169 20.63 22.54 -7.55
N GLY A 170 20.27 21.58 -6.67
CA GLY A 170 19.85 21.84 -5.28
C GLY A 170 18.51 22.58 -5.17
N MET A 171 17.78 22.77 -6.27
CA MET A 171 16.46 23.41 -6.27
C MET A 171 15.40 22.46 -5.71
N ARG A 172 14.44 23.01 -4.97
CA ARG A 172 13.27 22.28 -4.52
C ARG A 172 12.48 21.78 -5.74
N GLN A 173 12.00 20.54 -5.66
CA GLN A 173 11.20 19.94 -6.72
C GLN A 173 9.75 19.81 -6.29
N LYS A 174 8.83 20.00 -7.20
CA LYS A 174 7.38 19.86 -6.99
C LYS A 174 6.88 18.73 -7.87
N ILE A 175 6.11 17.82 -7.28
CA ILE A 175 5.45 16.73 -8.01
C ILE A 175 4.37 17.33 -8.89
N ILE A 176 4.29 16.86 -10.14
CA ILE A 176 3.25 17.19 -11.12
C ILE A 176 2.47 15.96 -11.59
N GLY A 177 2.94 14.75 -11.29
CA GLY A 177 2.27 13.52 -11.66
C GLY A 177 3.11 12.27 -11.43
N VAL A 178 2.52 11.14 -11.75
CA VAL A 178 3.19 9.84 -11.79
C VAL A 178 3.00 9.19 -13.16
N VAL A 179 3.95 8.36 -13.56
CA VAL A 179 3.89 7.60 -14.82
C VAL A 179 3.67 6.14 -14.50
N THR A 180 2.78 5.52 -15.25
CA THR A 180 2.50 4.09 -15.10
C THR A 180 3.25 3.27 -16.15
N GLU A 181 3.37 1.95 -15.90
CA GLU A 181 4.03 0.98 -16.79
C GLU A 181 3.39 0.96 -18.19
N ARG A 182 2.08 1.21 -18.28
CA ARG A 182 1.35 1.31 -19.55
C ARG A 182 1.54 2.66 -20.26
N GLY A 183 2.46 3.50 -19.77
CA GLY A 183 2.77 4.81 -20.36
C GLY A 183 1.71 5.89 -20.12
N ARG A 184 0.84 5.72 -19.13
CA ARG A 184 -0.13 6.74 -18.73
C ARG A 184 0.51 7.74 -17.79
N ILE A 185 0.22 9.00 -17.98
CA ILE A 185 0.56 10.07 -17.06
C ILE A 185 -0.69 10.39 -16.23
N ILE A 186 -0.55 10.31 -14.91
CA ILE A 186 -1.59 10.65 -13.95
C ILE A 186 -1.17 11.96 -13.26
N PRO A 187 -1.74 13.10 -13.64
CA PRO A 187 -1.41 14.36 -13.00
C PRO A 187 -1.86 14.37 -11.54
N CYS A 188 -0.97 14.77 -10.63
CA CYS A 188 -1.28 14.89 -9.22
C CYS A 188 -0.40 15.93 -8.52
N ARG A 189 -0.90 16.46 -7.40
CA ARG A 189 -0.18 17.45 -6.59
C ARG A 189 0.74 16.81 -5.54
N ALA A 190 0.40 15.58 -5.13
CA ALA A 190 1.18 14.78 -4.20
C ALA A 190 1.13 13.30 -4.58
N ALA A 191 2.18 12.56 -4.25
CA ALA A 191 2.23 11.11 -4.41
C ALA A 191 2.64 10.45 -3.09
N VAL A 192 1.91 9.38 -2.72
CA VAL A 192 2.20 8.56 -1.54
C VAL A 192 2.65 7.19 -2.03
N LEU A 193 3.91 6.84 -1.76
CA LEU A 193 4.50 5.57 -2.20
C LEU A 193 4.37 4.51 -1.12
N THR A 194 3.56 3.49 -1.38
CA THR A 194 3.26 2.39 -0.45
C THR A 194 3.52 1.03 -1.12
N THR A 195 4.59 0.93 -1.87
CA THR A 195 4.93 -0.20 -2.75
C THR A 195 5.29 -1.50 -2.01
N GLY A 196 5.52 -1.42 -0.70
CA GLY A 196 5.79 -2.59 0.14
C GLY A 196 6.99 -3.41 -0.36
N THR A 197 6.81 -4.72 -0.51
CA THR A 197 7.84 -5.66 -0.97
C THR A 197 8.01 -5.68 -2.49
N PHE A 198 7.25 -4.88 -3.23
CA PHE A 198 7.26 -4.89 -4.70
C PHE A 198 8.34 -4.00 -5.30
N LEU A 199 8.78 -2.93 -4.61
CA LEU A 199 9.79 -1.99 -5.10
C LEU A 199 11.13 -2.68 -5.34
N GLY A 200 11.46 -2.93 -6.61
CA GLY A 200 12.64 -3.72 -7.01
C GLY A 200 12.65 -5.09 -6.33
N GLY A 201 11.47 -5.69 -6.09
CA GLY A 201 11.29 -6.89 -5.31
C GLY A 201 12.02 -8.10 -5.89
N ARG A 202 12.51 -8.99 -5.00
CA ARG A 202 13.11 -10.27 -5.36
C ARG A 202 12.75 -11.31 -4.32
N ILE A 203 12.34 -12.48 -4.75
CA ILE A 203 11.96 -13.59 -3.87
C ILE A 203 12.95 -14.74 -3.96
N PHE A 204 13.14 -15.41 -2.82
CA PHE A 204 13.99 -16.58 -2.68
C PHE A 204 13.18 -17.71 -2.03
N ILE A 205 13.13 -18.89 -2.66
CA ILE A 205 12.46 -20.08 -2.13
C ILE A 205 13.38 -21.26 -2.38
N GLY A 206 14.18 -21.63 -1.39
CA GLY A 206 15.30 -22.54 -1.59
C GLY A 206 16.28 -21.96 -2.60
N GLU A 207 16.53 -22.68 -3.68
CA GLU A 207 17.39 -22.24 -4.79
C GLU A 207 16.64 -21.37 -5.83
N TYR A 208 15.31 -21.30 -5.75
CA TYR A 208 14.52 -20.46 -6.66
C TYR A 208 14.71 -19.00 -6.31
N ASP A 209 15.08 -18.21 -7.31
CA ASP A 209 15.33 -16.78 -7.22
C ASP A 209 14.71 -16.07 -8.41
N ALA A 210 13.81 -15.11 -8.14
CA ALA A 210 13.11 -14.40 -9.19
C ALA A 210 12.80 -12.94 -8.84
N PRO A 211 12.76 -12.04 -9.84
CA PRO A 211 12.38 -10.64 -9.67
C PRO A 211 10.86 -10.54 -9.50
N CYS A 212 10.37 -10.69 -8.28
CA CYS A 212 8.95 -10.69 -7.92
C CYS A 212 8.72 -9.86 -6.65
N GLY A 213 7.54 -9.28 -6.53
CA GLY A 213 7.06 -8.69 -5.27
C GLY A 213 6.50 -9.77 -4.32
N ARG A 214 5.78 -10.74 -4.88
CA ARG A 214 5.28 -11.98 -4.26
C ARG A 214 5.32 -13.09 -5.29
N LEU A 215 5.26 -14.35 -4.84
CA LEU A 215 5.19 -15.49 -5.75
C LEU A 215 3.97 -15.35 -6.70
N GLY A 216 4.24 -15.37 -8.01
CA GLY A 216 3.24 -15.16 -9.06
C GLY A 216 2.85 -13.69 -9.30
N GLU A 217 3.47 -12.73 -8.65
CA GLU A 217 3.20 -11.30 -8.84
C GLU A 217 4.51 -10.55 -9.13
N SER A 218 4.56 -9.84 -10.26
CA SER A 218 5.74 -9.09 -10.70
C SER A 218 6.18 -8.03 -9.68
N GLY A 219 7.48 -7.77 -9.61
CA GLY A 219 8.00 -6.62 -8.88
C GLY A 219 7.73 -5.30 -9.62
N VAL A 220 7.93 -4.17 -8.95
CA VAL A 220 7.87 -2.84 -9.55
C VAL A 220 9.29 -2.41 -9.90
N PHE A 221 9.56 -2.25 -11.18
CA PHE A 221 10.85 -1.80 -11.70
C PHE A 221 10.72 -0.41 -12.33
N GLY A 222 11.81 0.36 -12.36
CA GLY A 222 11.82 1.75 -12.82
C GLY A 222 11.61 2.78 -11.71
N LEU A 223 10.72 2.53 -10.76
CA LEU A 223 10.45 3.47 -9.68
C LEU A 223 11.67 3.65 -8.73
N THR A 224 12.48 2.62 -8.52
CA THR A 224 13.74 2.74 -7.73
C THR A 224 14.71 3.70 -8.39
N GLU A 225 14.87 3.59 -9.70
CA GLU A 225 15.71 4.46 -10.51
C GLU A 225 15.16 5.90 -10.52
N SER A 226 13.84 6.05 -10.60
CA SER A 226 13.16 7.34 -10.47
C SER A 226 13.48 8.01 -9.13
N LEU A 227 13.32 7.30 -8.03
CA LEU A 227 13.62 7.81 -6.69
C LEU A 227 15.10 8.18 -6.55
N SER A 228 16.01 7.38 -7.10
CA SER A 228 17.46 7.69 -7.09
C SER A 228 17.77 8.96 -7.89
N ARG A 229 17.12 9.18 -9.03
CA ARG A 229 17.23 10.43 -9.79
C ARG A 229 16.73 11.64 -9.01
N LEU A 230 15.71 11.44 -8.16
CA LEU A 230 15.18 12.49 -7.29
C LEU A 230 16.01 12.70 -6.02
N GLY A 231 17.13 11.99 -5.86
CA GLY A 231 18.06 12.14 -4.75
C GLY A 231 17.78 11.28 -3.53
N PHE A 232 16.82 10.34 -3.61
CA PHE A 232 16.55 9.41 -2.51
C PHE A 232 17.55 8.25 -2.53
N THR A 233 18.11 7.95 -1.36
CA THR A 233 18.93 6.74 -1.17
C THR A 233 18.01 5.56 -0.93
N THR A 234 18.18 4.50 -1.72
CA THR A 234 17.43 3.25 -1.56
C THR A 234 18.34 2.14 -1.05
N GLY A 235 17.77 1.19 -0.31
CA GLY A 235 18.48 0.04 0.24
C GLY A 235 17.66 -1.23 0.18
N ARG A 236 18.30 -2.36 0.41
CA ARG A 236 17.66 -3.67 0.44
C ARG A 236 17.30 -4.06 1.85
N LEU A 237 16.03 -4.45 2.04
CA LEU A 237 15.53 -5.03 3.28
C LEU A 237 15.06 -6.45 3.01
N LYS A 238 15.32 -7.36 3.95
CA LYS A 238 14.82 -8.72 3.91
C LYS A 238 13.57 -8.86 4.75
N THR A 239 12.55 -9.53 4.22
CA THR A 239 11.43 -10.06 5.00
C THR A 239 11.43 -11.58 4.92
N GLY A 240 10.95 -12.27 5.97
CA GLY A 240 10.82 -13.73 5.98
C GLY A 240 9.34 -14.13 6.06
N THR A 241 8.97 -15.14 5.30
CA THR A 241 7.66 -15.80 5.40
C THR A 241 7.88 -17.20 5.95
N PRO A 242 7.19 -17.60 7.04
CA PRO A 242 7.31 -18.96 7.55
C PRO A 242 6.81 -19.97 6.51
N PRO A 243 7.37 -21.19 6.47
CA PRO A 243 6.95 -22.22 5.55
C PRO A 243 5.49 -22.62 5.81
N ARG A 244 4.79 -22.98 4.74
CA ARG A 244 3.48 -23.59 4.82
C ARG A 244 3.62 -25.08 4.63
N ILE A 245 3.22 -25.81 5.65
CA ILE A 245 3.30 -27.28 5.67
C ILE A 245 1.90 -27.87 5.50
N LEU A 246 1.82 -29.07 4.96
CA LEU A 246 0.56 -29.77 4.78
C LEU A 246 0.02 -30.20 6.16
N LYS A 247 -1.24 -29.89 6.43
CA LYS A 247 -1.86 -30.16 7.72
C LYS A 247 -1.71 -31.61 8.18
N HIS A 248 -1.85 -32.56 7.27
CA HIS A 248 -1.78 -34.00 7.60
C HIS A 248 -0.36 -34.49 7.91
N THR A 249 0.69 -33.69 7.66
CA THR A 249 2.07 -34.03 8.04
C THR A 249 2.47 -33.49 9.39
N VAL A 250 1.58 -32.75 10.07
CA VAL A 250 1.84 -32.16 11.39
C VAL A 250 1.38 -33.10 12.48
N ASP A 251 2.30 -33.49 13.35
CA ASP A 251 1.98 -34.21 14.59
C ASP A 251 1.51 -33.23 15.67
N PHE A 252 0.18 -33.00 15.72
CA PHE A 252 -0.42 -32.07 16.66
C PHE A 252 -0.28 -32.48 18.13
N SER A 253 0.05 -33.75 18.43
CA SER A 253 0.27 -34.20 19.81
C SER A 253 1.49 -33.55 20.47
N ARG A 254 2.39 -33.00 19.68
CA ARG A 254 3.60 -32.28 20.13
C ARG A 254 3.39 -30.81 20.41
N PHE A 255 2.18 -30.30 20.20
CA PHE A 255 1.90 -28.87 20.33
C PHE A 255 0.80 -28.62 21.36
N GLU A 256 0.95 -27.55 22.10
CA GLU A 256 -0.12 -27.04 22.93
C GLU A 256 -1.15 -26.30 22.11
N LEU A 257 -2.44 -26.57 22.38
CA LEU A 257 -3.53 -25.82 21.79
C LEU A 257 -3.56 -24.40 22.39
N GLN A 258 -3.41 -23.40 21.55
CA GLN A 258 -3.53 -22.01 21.96
C GLN A 258 -4.91 -21.46 21.55
N GLU A 259 -5.85 -21.52 22.47
CA GLU A 259 -7.19 -20.98 22.27
C GLU A 259 -7.17 -19.43 22.19
N GLY A 260 -8.17 -18.87 21.53
CA GLY A 260 -8.46 -17.44 21.60
C GLY A 260 -8.98 -17.04 22.98
N ASP A 261 -8.93 -15.75 23.26
CA ASP A 261 -9.50 -15.20 24.48
C ASP A 261 -11.05 -15.32 24.46
N LYS A 262 -11.64 -15.64 25.60
CA LYS A 262 -13.11 -15.69 25.75
C LYS A 262 -13.75 -14.31 25.59
N LYS A 263 -13.07 -13.27 26.11
CA LYS A 263 -13.49 -11.87 25.94
C LYS A 263 -12.72 -11.25 24.79
N ILE A 264 -13.44 -10.89 23.74
CA ILE A 264 -12.91 -10.17 22.61
C ILE A 264 -12.99 -8.68 22.91
N LEU A 265 -11.88 -7.98 22.71
CA LEU A 265 -11.83 -6.52 22.74
C LEU A 265 -11.68 -6.04 21.29
N PRO A 266 -12.59 -5.20 20.78
CA PRO A 266 -12.47 -4.63 19.46
C PRO A 266 -11.16 -3.87 19.28
N PHE A 267 -10.63 -3.87 18.06
CA PHE A 267 -9.55 -2.95 17.69
C PHE A 267 -10.09 -1.54 17.47
N SER A 268 -11.25 -1.44 16.83
CA SER A 268 -11.90 -0.17 16.63
C SER A 268 -12.57 0.34 17.88
N PHE A 269 -12.50 1.66 18.08
CA PHE A 269 -13.23 2.36 19.15
C PHE A 269 -14.71 2.58 18.80
N ASP A 270 -15.08 2.42 17.54
CA ASP A 270 -16.46 2.55 17.07
C ASP A 270 -17.27 1.25 17.24
N ASP A 271 -16.60 0.11 17.41
CA ASP A 271 -17.24 -1.20 17.57
C ASP A 271 -17.41 -1.52 19.05
N GLU A 272 -18.65 -1.52 19.55
CA GLU A 272 -18.94 -1.85 20.95
C GLU A 272 -18.91 -3.35 21.22
N LYS A 273 -19.28 -4.17 20.24
CA LYS A 273 -19.34 -5.64 20.32
C LYS A 273 -18.94 -6.29 19.02
N ILE A 274 -18.23 -7.39 19.13
CA ILE A 274 -17.92 -8.27 18.01
C ILE A 274 -18.65 -9.58 18.20
N GLU A 275 -19.54 -9.89 17.27
CA GLU A 275 -20.12 -11.23 17.15
C GLU A 275 -19.14 -12.09 16.34
N ARG A 276 -18.67 -13.18 16.94
CA ARG A 276 -17.84 -14.15 16.23
C ARG A 276 -18.67 -14.83 15.15
N PRO A 277 -18.24 -14.87 13.89
CA PRO A 277 -18.72 -15.89 12.99
C PRO A 277 -18.28 -17.25 13.57
N MET A 278 -19.22 -18.12 13.81
CA MET A 278 -18.97 -19.51 14.23
C MET A 278 -18.41 -20.32 13.06
#